data_ad8056b6309bdfa52e5e7eb5dba13029
#
_entry.id   ad8056b6309bdfa52e5e7eb5dba13029
#
_cell.length_a   1.000
_cell.length_b   1.000
_cell.length_c   1.000
_cell.angle_alpha   90.00
_cell.angle_beta   90.00
_cell.angle_gamma   90.00
#
_symmetry.space_group_name_H-M   'P 1'
#
loop_
_entity.id
_entity.type
_entity.pdbx_description
1 polymer ?
#
loop_
_entity_poly.entity_id
_entity_poly.type
_entity_poly.pdbx_seq_one_letter_code
_entity_poly.pdbx_strand_id
1 'polypeptide(L)'
;MCTAPQNFFIPEGGVKTPDGVISFDEVAQKIADFTNGLIGNPKAGPFVAGTIQNPATSDRTNTANELGGKVWLETKSIEQSIPYFSKARTNTPVYIEVSSEEKDKFSKEMFGPIAFLIKTKDTHESVALAKEMAETYGAISCGAYTTDAEMKEYIADQMSLAATPVSFNLTGQIFVNQNAAFSDFHVTGGNPAGNASFTNPN
;
A
#
# COMPACT_ATOMS: atom_id res chain seq x y z
N MET A 1 7.63 1.21 6.01
CA MET A 1 7.96 2.50 5.35
C MET A 1 6.68 3.31 5.22
N CYS A 2 6.76 4.62 5.38
CA CYS A 2 5.61 5.52 5.24
C CYS A 2 4.96 5.54 3.85
N THR A 3 5.63 5.01 2.83
CA THR A 3 5.11 4.84 1.47
C THR A 3 4.60 3.44 1.18
N ALA A 4 4.54 2.55 2.18
CA ALA A 4 3.95 1.23 1.98
C ALA A 4 2.42 1.39 1.83
N PRO A 5 1.82 0.84 0.76
CA PRO A 5 0.39 0.99 0.55
C PRO A 5 -0.38 0.18 1.61
N GLN A 6 -1.38 0.82 2.21
CA GLN A 6 -2.33 0.14 3.10
C GLN A 6 -3.52 -0.38 2.32
N ASN A 7 -4.03 0.42 1.39
CA ASN A 7 -5.28 0.14 0.69
C ASN A 7 -5.02 -0.16 -0.78
N PHE A 8 -5.47 -1.32 -1.23
CA PHE A 8 -5.47 -1.76 -2.62
C PHE A 8 -6.92 -1.83 -3.10
N PHE A 9 -7.35 -0.83 -3.84
CA PHE A 9 -8.69 -0.80 -4.44
C PHE A 9 -8.67 -1.57 -5.74
N ILE A 10 -9.40 -2.67 -5.80
CA ILE A 10 -9.38 -3.60 -6.93
C ILE A 10 -10.82 -3.84 -7.39
N PRO A 11 -11.16 -3.56 -8.67
CA PRO A 11 -12.49 -3.83 -9.20
C PRO A 11 -12.89 -5.30 -9.12
N GLU A 12 -14.12 -5.60 -8.74
CA GLU A 12 -14.64 -6.97 -8.68
C GLU A 12 -14.66 -7.65 -10.08
N GLY A 13 -14.84 -6.87 -11.14
CA GLY A 13 -14.74 -7.32 -12.52
C GLY A 13 -13.32 -7.65 -12.97
N GLY A 14 -12.32 -7.47 -12.09
CA GLY A 14 -10.93 -7.77 -12.35
C GLY A 14 -10.16 -6.64 -13.04
N VAL A 15 -8.93 -6.93 -13.40
CA VAL A 15 -7.98 -5.99 -13.98
C VAL A 15 -7.65 -6.39 -15.41
N LYS A 16 -7.75 -5.44 -16.35
CA LYS A 16 -7.35 -5.64 -17.74
C LYS A 16 -5.83 -5.69 -17.85
N THR A 17 -5.34 -6.74 -18.51
CA THR A 17 -3.93 -6.93 -18.85
C THR A 17 -3.79 -7.12 -20.36
N PRO A 18 -2.58 -7.08 -20.93
CA PRO A 18 -2.36 -7.40 -22.34
C PRO A 18 -2.84 -8.80 -22.73
N ASP A 19 -2.83 -9.74 -21.79
CA ASP A 19 -3.19 -11.15 -22.01
C ASP A 19 -4.67 -11.43 -21.69
N GLY A 20 -5.46 -10.43 -21.31
CA GLY A 20 -6.87 -10.55 -20.95
C GLY A 20 -7.20 -9.94 -19.60
N VAL A 21 -8.36 -10.33 -19.06
CA VAL A 21 -8.80 -9.87 -17.73
C VAL A 21 -8.42 -10.91 -16.69
N ILE A 22 -7.74 -10.50 -15.65
CA ILE A 22 -7.49 -11.32 -14.46
C ILE A 22 -8.49 -10.91 -13.36
N SER A 23 -9.07 -11.89 -12.69
CA SER A 23 -10.09 -11.67 -11.66
C SER A 23 -9.52 -10.99 -10.41
N PHE A 24 -10.41 -10.44 -9.58
CA PHE A 24 -10.03 -9.92 -8.25
C PHE A 24 -9.23 -10.95 -7.46
N ASP A 25 -9.70 -12.20 -7.40
CA ASP A 25 -9.08 -13.28 -6.64
C ASP A 25 -7.67 -13.60 -7.17
N GLU A 26 -7.49 -13.60 -8.50
CA GLU A 26 -6.17 -13.80 -9.10
C GLU A 26 -5.20 -12.65 -8.79
N VAL A 27 -5.69 -11.40 -8.79
CA VAL A 27 -4.87 -10.24 -8.40
C VAL A 27 -4.46 -10.36 -6.93
N ALA A 28 -5.42 -10.63 -6.05
CA ALA A 28 -5.19 -10.79 -4.62
C ALA A 28 -4.18 -11.91 -4.32
N GLN A 29 -4.34 -13.06 -4.97
CA GLN A 29 -3.43 -14.20 -4.83
C GLN A 29 -2.02 -13.85 -5.32
N LYS A 30 -1.90 -13.20 -6.48
CA LYS A 30 -0.59 -12.77 -7.01
C LYS A 30 0.13 -11.79 -6.09
N ILE A 31 -0.58 -10.84 -5.49
CA ILE A 31 -0.01 -9.90 -4.51
C ILE A 31 0.50 -10.67 -3.28
N ALA A 32 -0.31 -11.58 -2.75
CA ALA A 32 0.06 -12.42 -1.61
C ALA A 32 1.28 -13.32 -1.90
N ASP A 33 1.26 -14.01 -3.04
CA ASP A 33 2.33 -14.92 -3.45
C ASP A 33 3.66 -14.18 -3.68
N PHE A 34 3.62 -13.03 -4.37
CA PHE A 34 4.81 -12.21 -4.60
C PHE A 34 5.41 -11.74 -3.27
N THR A 35 4.57 -11.24 -2.37
CA THR A 35 5.00 -10.79 -1.05
C THR A 35 5.58 -11.92 -0.24
N ASN A 36 4.90 -13.07 -0.20
CA ASN A 36 5.38 -14.24 0.52
C ASN A 36 6.71 -14.77 -0.04
N GLY A 37 6.87 -14.76 -1.36
CA GLY A 37 8.12 -15.13 -2.02
C GLY A 37 9.28 -14.16 -1.70
N LEU A 38 9.01 -12.87 -1.69
CA LEU A 38 9.99 -11.85 -1.34
C LEU A 38 10.43 -11.96 0.13
N ILE A 39 9.47 -12.07 1.05
CA ILE A 39 9.73 -12.18 2.48
C ILE A 39 10.37 -13.54 2.83
N GLY A 40 9.97 -14.62 2.14
CA GLY A 40 10.54 -15.95 2.31
C GLY A 40 11.97 -16.10 1.78
N ASN A 41 12.48 -15.12 1.04
CA ASN A 41 13.85 -15.12 0.57
C ASN A 41 14.82 -14.90 1.76
N PRO A 42 15.75 -15.84 2.07
CA PRO A 42 16.61 -15.77 3.24
C PRO A 42 17.52 -14.52 3.28
N LYS A 43 17.82 -13.96 2.12
CA LYS A 43 18.69 -12.77 2.00
C LYS A 43 17.87 -11.47 2.00
N ALA A 44 16.76 -11.44 1.29
CA ALA A 44 15.95 -10.24 1.13
C ALA A 44 14.93 -10.05 2.25
N GLY A 45 14.31 -11.13 2.74
CA GLY A 45 13.22 -11.09 3.70
C GLY A 45 13.52 -10.28 4.96
N PRO A 46 14.63 -10.55 5.68
CA PRO A 46 14.97 -9.80 6.88
C PRO A 46 15.19 -8.30 6.64
N PHE A 47 15.70 -7.92 5.46
CA PHE A 47 15.86 -6.51 5.09
C PHE A 47 14.54 -5.84 4.75
N VAL A 48 13.67 -6.53 4.02
CA VAL A 48 12.38 -5.99 3.56
C VAL A 48 11.41 -5.83 4.73
N ALA A 49 11.33 -6.84 5.59
CA ALA A 49 10.42 -6.80 6.73
C ALA A 49 10.88 -5.83 7.83
N GLY A 50 12.19 -5.69 8.00
CA GLY A 50 12.76 -4.81 9.01
C GLY A 50 12.40 -5.21 10.44
N THR A 51 12.76 -4.37 11.39
CA THR A 51 12.48 -4.56 12.82
C THR A 51 11.43 -3.58 13.30
N ILE A 52 10.41 -4.08 13.97
CA ILE A 52 9.33 -3.27 14.53
C ILE A 52 9.76 -2.74 15.91
N GLN A 53 9.93 -1.42 15.99
CA GLN A 53 10.35 -0.75 17.22
C GLN A 53 9.22 -0.68 18.26
N ASN A 54 8.04 -0.29 17.84
CA ASN A 54 6.89 -0.13 18.73
C ASN A 54 6.15 -1.47 18.91
N PRO A 55 6.09 -2.02 20.14
CA PRO A 55 5.34 -3.26 20.40
C PRO A 55 3.89 -3.20 19.94
N ALA A 56 3.21 -2.05 20.12
CA ALA A 56 1.82 -1.89 19.73
C ALA A 56 1.59 -2.06 18.21
N THR A 57 2.61 -1.82 17.38
CA THR A 57 2.54 -2.11 15.94
C THR A 57 2.55 -3.61 15.69
N SER A 58 3.39 -4.36 16.40
CA SER A 58 3.41 -5.83 16.31
C SER A 58 2.10 -6.43 16.81
N ASP A 59 1.60 -5.95 17.95
CA ASP A 59 0.33 -6.43 18.53
C ASP A 59 -0.84 -6.17 17.56
N ARG A 60 -0.93 -4.97 16.99
CA ARG A 60 -1.93 -4.62 15.97
C ARG A 60 -1.84 -5.52 14.74
N THR A 61 -0.62 -5.81 14.29
CA THR A 61 -0.42 -6.69 13.12
C THR A 61 -0.86 -8.12 13.43
N ASN A 62 -0.56 -8.63 14.61
CA ASN A 62 -0.91 -9.98 15.03
C ASN A 62 -2.42 -10.18 15.20
N THR A 63 -3.15 -9.13 15.55
CA THR A 63 -4.60 -9.16 15.73
C THR A 63 -5.38 -8.66 14.53
N ALA A 64 -4.71 -8.27 13.44
CA ALA A 64 -5.38 -7.68 12.28
C ALA A 64 -6.39 -8.62 11.61
N ASN A 65 -6.19 -9.93 11.68
CA ASN A 65 -7.14 -10.92 11.18
C ASN A 65 -8.47 -10.94 11.96
N GLU A 66 -8.52 -10.39 13.17
CA GLU A 66 -9.75 -10.24 13.97
C GLU A 66 -10.67 -9.16 13.43
N LEU A 67 -10.20 -8.30 12.53
CA LEU A 67 -11.03 -7.32 11.84
C LEU A 67 -12.11 -7.96 10.95
N GLY A 68 -12.00 -9.27 10.71
CA GLY A 68 -12.88 -10.02 9.82
C GLY A 68 -12.56 -9.77 8.34
N GLY A 69 -13.10 -10.61 7.49
CA GLY A 69 -12.78 -10.68 6.07
C GLY A 69 -11.93 -11.90 5.72
N LYS A 70 -11.71 -12.13 4.43
CA LYS A 70 -10.84 -13.23 3.96
C LYS A 70 -9.38 -12.82 4.09
N VAL A 71 -8.60 -13.63 4.79
CA VAL A 71 -7.15 -13.41 4.91
C VAL A 71 -6.45 -14.07 3.72
N TRP A 72 -5.78 -13.28 2.90
CA TRP A 72 -5.00 -13.73 1.75
C TRP A 72 -3.54 -14.01 2.11
N LEU A 73 -3.01 -13.29 3.08
CA LEU A 73 -1.66 -13.52 3.62
C LEU A 73 -1.71 -13.33 5.13
N GLU A 74 -1.32 -14.37 5.85
CA GLU A 74 -1.21 -14.33 7.30
C GLU A 74 0.13 -13.75 7.73
N THR A 75 0.12 -12.96 8.82
CA THR A 75 1.36 -12.50 9.43
C THR A 75 2.03 -13.59 10.24
N LYS A 76 3.35 -13.58 10.25
CA LYS A 76 4.19 -14.44 11.08
C LYS A 76 5.49 -13.73 11.44
N SER A 77 6.10 -14.12 12.54
CA SER A 77 7.46 -13.68 12.86
C SER A 77 8.47 -14.26 11.86
N ILE A 78 9.50 -13.48 11.56
CA ILE A 78 10.61 -13.90 10.71
C ILE A 78 11.74 -14.36 11.61
N GLU A 79 12.23 -15.57 11.40
CA GLU A 79 13.44 -16.02 12.07
C GLU A 79 14.63 -15.18 11.62
N GLN A 80 15.31 -14.59 12.59
CA GLN A 80 16.49 -13.81 12.32
C GLN A 80 17.69 -14.73 12.12
N SER A 81 18.24 -14.72 10.94
CA SER A 81 19.48 -15.44 10.63
C SER A 81 20.72 -14.80 11.28
N ILE A 82 20.57 -13.60 11.85
CA ILE A 82 21.65 -12.85 12.50
C ILE A 82 21.51 -13.00 14.02
N PRO A 83 22.44 -13.69 14.70
CA PRO A 83 22.35 -13.98 16.13
C PRO A 83 22.17 -12.74 17.02
N TYR A 84 22.72 -11.60 16.61
CA TYR A 84 22.63 -10.35 17.36
C TYR A 84 21.23 -9.74 17.41
N PHE A 85 20.33 -10.19 16.53
CA PHE A 85 18.95 -9.68 16.43
C PHE A 85 17.91 -10.72 16.82
N SER A 86 18.30 -11.77 17.55
CA SER A 86 17.39 -12.85 17.96
C SER A 86 16.17 -12.40 18.77
N LYS A 87 16.23 -11.19 19.37
CA LYS A 87 15.11 -10.57 20.12
C LYS A 87 14.37 -9.50 19.32
N ALA A 88 14.70 -9.32 18.04
CA ALA A 88 14.02 -8.33 17.20
C ALA A 88 12.56 -8.74 16.97
N ARG A 89 11.64 -7.78 17.18
CA ARG A 89 10.24 -7.99 16.79
C ARG A 89 10.11 -7.83 15.29
N THR A 90 9.57 -8.84 14.66
CA THR A 90 9.37 -8.87 13.21
C THR A 90 7.99 -9.44 12.91
N ASN A 91 7.32 -8.88 11.93
CA ASN A 91 6.08 -9.41 11.38
C ASN A 91 6.16 -9.39 9.84
N THR A 92 5.74 -10.46 9.21
CA THR A 92 5.41 -10.41 7.79
C THR A 92 4.13 -9.60 7.59
N PRO A 93 3.87 -9.05 6.41
CA PRO A 93 2.59 -8.41 6.12
C PRO A 93 1.39 -9.34 6.32
N VAL A 94 0.26 -8.74 6.67
CA VAL A 94 -1.06 -9.37 6.64
C VAL A 94 -1.92 -8.69 5.59
N TYR A 95 -2.60 -9.47 4.73
CA TYR A 95 -3.50 -8.97 3.71
C TYR A 95 -4.91 -9.48 3.95
N ILE A 96 -5.85 -8.55 4.06
CA ILE A 96 -7.24 -8.82 4.41
C ILE A 96 -8.14 -8.29 3.29
N GLU A 97 -8.99 -9.14 2.74
CA GLU A 97 -10.05 -8.72 1.81
C GLU A 97 -11.20 -8.08 2.59
N VAL A 98 -11.64 -6.93 2.13
CA VAL A 98 -12.82 -6.24 2.65
C VAL A 98 -13.66 -5.68 1.50
N SER A 99 -14.94 -5.47 1.77
CA SER A 99 -15.84 -4.76 0.85
C SER A 99 -15.58 -3.25 0.89
N SER A 100 -15.85 -2.55 -0.21
CA SER A 100 -15.83 -1.09 -0.29
C SER A 100 -16.79 -0.40 0.69
N GLU A 101 -17.79 -1.13 1.19
CA GLU A 101 -18.75 -0.65 2.18
C GLU A 101 -18.21 -0.65 3.62
N GLU A 102 -17.18 -1.45 3.91
CA GLU A 102 -16.58 -1.63 5.23
C GLU A 102 -15.51 -0.55 5.53
N LYS A 103 -15.84 0.71 5.25
CA LYS A 103 -14.91 1.85 5.35
C LYS A 103 -14.28 2.02 6.74
N ASP A 104 -14.98 1.66 7.78
CA ASP A 104 -14.49 1.71 9.16
C ASP A 104 -13.22 0.87 9.39
N LYS A 105 -13.01 -0.19 8.59
CA LYS A 105 -11.84 -1.06 8.67
C LYS A 105 -10.59 -0.46 8.03
N PHE A 106 -10.72 0.25 6.90
CA PHE A 106 -9.58 0.66 6.09
C PHE A 106 -9.39 2.18 5.93
N SER A 107 -10.34 3.00 6.39
CA SER A 107 -10.26 4.44 6.16
C SER A 107 -9.19 5.15 6.99
N LYS A 108 -8.88 4.65 8.18
CA LYS A 108 -7.85 5.22 9.04
C LYS A 108 -6.54 4.47 8.88
N GLU A 109 -5.44 5.19 9.04
CA GLU A 109 -4.13 4.56 9.02
C GLU A 109 -3.97 3.53 10.15
N MET A 110 -3.62 2.32 9.77
CA MET A 110 -3.21 1.24 10.66
C MET A 110 -1.70 1.02 10.53
N PHE A 111 -0.92 1.92 11.13
CA PHE A 111 0.54 1.89 10.99
C PHE A 111 1.12 0.52 11.35
N GLY A 112 1.69 -0.15 10.35
CA GLY A 112 2.21 -1.50 10.44
C GLY A 112 2.18 -2.21 9.08
N PRO A 113 2.67 -3.45 8.99
CA PRO A 113 2.59 -4.25 7.77
C PRO A 113 1.18 -4.86 7.60
N ILE A 114 0.16 -4.01 7.56
CA ILE A 114 -1.24 -4.36 7.40
C ILE A 114 -1.74 -3.75 6.10
N ALA A 115 -2.37 -4.53 5.25
CA ALA A 115 -2.98 -4.01 4.04
C ALA A 115 -4.35 -4.63 3.77
N PHE A 116 -5.21 -3.84 3.15
CA PHE A 116 -6.55 -4.21 2.75
C PHE A 116 -6.64 -4.37 1.24
N LEU A 117 -7.16 -5.51 0.80
CA LEU A 117 -7.54 -5.76 -0.58
C LEU A 117 -9.03 -5.44 -0.70
N ILE A 118 -9.33 -4.24 -1.16
CA ILE A 118 -10.69 -3.68 -1.12
C ILE A 118 -11.36 -3.98 -2.45
N LYS A 119 -12.41 -4.78 -2.38
CA LYS A 119 -13.22 -5.12 -3.55
C LYS A 119 -14.17 -3.98 -3.85
N THR A 120 -13.99 -3.35 -5.01
CA THR A 120 -14.82 -2.25 -5.49
C THR A 120 -15.69 -2.71 -6.65
N LYS A 121 -16.79 -2.04 -6.87
CA LYS A 121 -17.71 -2.32 -7.98
C LYS A 121 -17.02 -2.16 -9.34
N ASP A 122 -16.25 -1.09 -9.50
CA ASP A 122 -15.56 -0.73 -10.75
C ASP A 122 -14.38 0.21 -10.45
N THR A 123 -13.65 0.59 -11.51
CA THR A 123 -12.49 1.49 -11.40
C THR A 123 -12.88 2.89 -10.93
N HIS A 124 -14.06 3.39 -11.29
CA HIS A 124 -14.50 4.72 -10.85
C HIS A 124 -14.75 4.74 -9.34
N GLU A 125 -15.37 3.70 -8.79
CA GLU A 125 -15.50 3.57 -7.34
C GLU A 125 -14.13 3.45 -6.66
N SER A 126 -13.19 2.69 -7.23
CA SER A 126 -11.81 2.61 -6.73
C SER A 126 -11.18 4.00 -6.60
N VAL A 127 -11.29 4.80 -7.64
CA VAL A 127 -10.73 6.17 -7.67
C VAL A 127 -11.47 7.09 -6.70
N ALA A 128 -12.78 7.00 -6.64
CA ALA A 128 -13.59 7.81 -5.73
C ALA A 128 -13.25 7.54 -4.27
N LEU A 129 -13.07 6.26 -3.89
CA LEU A 129 -12.67 5.88 -2.54
C LEU A 129 -11.24 6.30 -2.22
N ALA A 130 -10.30 6.11 -3.15
CA ALA A 130 -8.92 6.57 -2.98
C ALA A 130 -8.86 8.08 -2.74
N LYS A 131 -9.63 8.85 -3.53
CA LYS A 131 -9.76 10.29 -3.37
C LYS A 131 -10.36 10.67 -2.01
N GLU A 132 -11.50 10.06 -1.64
CA GLU A 132 -12.17 10.30 -0.35
C GLU A 132 -11.22 10.05 0.83
N MET A 133 -10.46 8.95 0.79
CA MET A 133 -9.48 8.64 1.83
C MET A 133 -8.36 9.68 1.89
N ALA A 134 -7.84 10.09 0.72
CA ALA A 134 -6.79 11.10 0.63
C ALA A 134 -7.26 12.47 1.13
N GLU A 135 -8.46 12.90 0.76
CA GLU A 135 -9.04 14.19 1.21
C GLU A 135 -9.36 14.20 2.71
N THR A 136 -9.81 13.07 3.25
CA THR A 136 -10.30 13.00 4.64
C THR A 136 -9.19 12.71 5.64
N TYR A 137 -8.27 11.81 5.28
CA TYR A 137 -7.25 11.29 6.21
C TYR A 137 -5.82 11.61 5.76
N GLY A 138 -5.65 12.13 4.56
CA GLY A 138 -4.36 12.39 3.93
C GLY A 138 -3.78 11.14 3.26
N ALA A 139 -2.97 11.37 2.22
CA ALA A 139 -2.17 10.33 1.58
C ALA A 139 -0.83 10.93 1.12
N ILE A 140 0.25 10.20 1.33
CA ILE A 140 1.58 10.62 0.88
C ILE A 140 1.73 10.42 -0.63
N SER A 141 1.17 9.32 -1.14
CA SER A 141 1.23 8.97 -2.56
C SER A 141 0.11 8.02 -2.95
N CYS A 142 -0.18 7.98 -4.24
CA CYS A 142 -1.06 7.01 -4.86
C CYS A 142 -0.29 6.24 -5.94
N GLY A 143 -0.43 4.93 -5.97
CA GLY A 143 0.02 4.08 -7.08
C GLY A 143 -1.17 3.67 -7.93
N ALA A 144 -1.11 3.89 -9.23
CA ALA A 144 -2.17 3.48 -10.14
C ALA A 144 -1.62 2.60 -11.27
N TYR A 145 -2.32 1.50 -11.54
CA TYR A 145 -1.93 0.53 -12.56
C TYR A 145 -3.06 0.38 -13.57
N THR A 146 -2.86 0.93 -14.75
CA THR A 146 -3.81 0.87 -15.86
C THR A 146 -3.10 1.04 -17.20
N THR A 147 -3.62 0.38 -18.23
CA THR A 147 -3.18 0.56 -19.63
C THR A 147 -4.08 1.53 -20.39
N ASP A 148 -5.19 1.95 -19.81
CA ASP A 148 -6.17 2.85 -20.39
C ASP A 148 -5.72 4.31 -20.22
N ALA A 149 -5.57 5.03 -21.34
CA ALA A 149 -5.07 6.40 -21.34
C ALA A 149 -6.10 7.39 -20.73
N GLU A 150 -7.39 7.22 -21.04
CA GLU A 150 -8.45 8.09 -20.50
C GLU A 150 -8.57 7.88 -18.99
N MET A 151 -8.43 6.63 -18.53
CA MET A 151 -8.43 6.32 -17.10
C MET A 151 -7.22 6.91 -16.38
N LYS A 152 -6.04 6.98 -17.02
CA LYS A 152 -4.87 7.67 -16.44
C LYS A 152 -5.14 9.14 -16.22
N GLU A 153 -5.69 9.83 -17.21
CA GLU A 153 -6.06 11.25 -17.10
C GLU A 153 -7.09 11.44 -15.99
N TYR A 154 -8.14 10.63 -15.98
CA TYR A 154 -9.17 10.69 -14.93
C TYR A 154 -8.59 10.50 -13.52
N ILE A 155 -7.73 9.50 -13.32
CA ILE A 155 -7.08 9.27 -12.02
C ILE A 155 -6.19 10.47 -11.64
N ALA A 156 -5.39 10.98 -12.58
CA ALA A 156 -4.53 12.13 -12.34
C ALA A 156 -5.32 13.35 -11.90
N ASP A 157 -6.42 13.64 -12.56
CA ASP A 157 -7.31 14.75 -12.23
C ASP A 157 -7.93 14.59 -10.84
N GLN A 158 -8.49 13.42 -10.55
CA GLN A 158 -9.14 13.16 -9.25
C GLN A 158 -8.15 13.24 -8.09
N MET A 159 -6.97 12.65 -8.23
CA MET A 159 -5.96 12.67 -7.18
C MET A 159 -5.27 14.03 -7.05
N SER A 160 -5.19 14.82 -8.12
CA SER A 160 -4.75 16.22 -8.05
C SER A 160 -5.67 17.06 -7.18
N LEU A 161 -6.99 16.86 -7.28
CA LEU A 161 -7.97 17.52 -6.40
C LEU A 161 -7.76 17.16 -4.92
N ALA A 162 -7.31 15.94 -4.65
CA ALA A 162 -6.98 15.48 -3.32
C ALA A 162 -5.53 15.85 -2.88
N ALA A 163 -4.82 16.67 -3.65
CA ALA A 163 -3.44 17.06 -3.42
C ALA A 163 -2.48 15.87 -3.20
N THR A 164 -2.73 14.76 -3.90
CA THR A 164 -1.96 13.51 -3.75
C THR A 164 -1.21 13.18 -5.04
N PRO A 165 0.12 13.06 -5.02
CA PRO A 165 0.89 12.67 -6.19
C PRO A 165 0.60 11.22 -6.60
N VAL A 166 0.52 10.98 -7.92
CA VAL A 166 0.23 9.67 -8.48
C VAL A 166 1.43 9.15 -9.28
N SER A 167 1.80 7.89 -9.03
CA SER A 167 2.76 7.15 -9.84
C SER A 167 2.02 6.10 -10.67
N PHE A 168 2.15 6.18 -12.01
CA PHE A 168 1.50 5.23 -12.91
C PHE A 168 2.40 4.09 -13.32
N ASN A 169 1.88 2.86 -13.20
CA ASN A 169 2.52 1.62 -13.67
C ASN A 169 3.96 1.45 -13.18
N LEU A 170 4.21 1.90 -11.96
CA LEU A 170 5.53 1.80 -11.35
C LEU A 170 5.85 0.33 -11.06
N THR A 171 6.92 -0.17 -11.66
CA THR A 171 7.38 -1.55 -11.52
C THR A 171 8.85 -1.60 -11.10
N GLY A 172 9.24 -2.71 -10.47
CA GLY A 172 10.60 -2.91 -10.02
C GLY A 172 10.86 -2.40 -8.61
N GLN A 173 12.12 -2.37 -8.25
CA GLN A 173 12.50 -1.85 -6.95
C GLN A 173 12.45 -0.33 -6.99
N ILE A 174 11.58 0.23 -6.19
CA ILE A 174 11.65 1.64 -5.85
C ILE A 174 12.87 1.82 -4.95
N PHE A 175 14.05 1.80 -5.53
CA PHE A 175 15.18 2.41 -4.89
C PHE A 175 14.97 3.90 -4.97
N VAL A 176 14.30 4.36 -4.00
CA VAL A 176 14.20 5.76 -3.80
C VAL A 176 15.60 6.21 -3.47
N ASN A 177 16.26 6.89 -4.39
CA ASN A 177 17.34 7.78 -4.03
C ASN A 177 16.78 8.59 -2.86
N GLN A 178 17.34 8.47 -1.67
CA GLN A 178 16.78 9.12 -0.48
C GLN A 178 16.54 10.61 -0.67
N ASN A 179 17.37 11.27 -1.46
CA ASN A 179 17.20 12.68 -1.78
C ASN A 179 15.96 12.93 -2.65
N ALA A 180 15.69 12.08 -3.64
CA ALA A 180 14.49 12.15 -4.45
C ALA A 180 13.23 11.73 -3.65
N ALA A 181 13.36 10.73 -2.77
CA ALA A 181 12.26 10.28 -1.93
C ALA A 181 11.73 11.35 -1.01
N PHE A 182 12.62 12.10 -0.41
CA PHE A 182 12.21 13.20 0.45
C PHE A 182 11.50 14.30 -0.33
N SER A 183 11.87 14.53 -1.57
CA SER A 183 11.20 15.51 -2.42
C SER A 183 9.90 15.02 -3.02
N ASP A 184 9.81 13.71 -3.35
CA ASP A 184 8.68 13.17 -4.11
C ASP A 184 7.54 12.66 -3.22
N PHE A 185 7.85 12.10 -2.04
CA PHE A 185 6.86 11.43 -1.19
C PHE A 185 6.65 12.08 0.17
N HIS A 186 7.56 12.92 0.60
CA HIS A 186 7.44 13.62 1.88
C HIS A 186 7.08 15.08 1.66
N VAL A 187 6.54 15.66 2.70
CA VAL A 187 6.20 17.06 2.78
C VAL A 187 7.49 17.90 2.80
N THR A 188 8.03 18.18 1.63
CA THR A 188 9.27 18.95 1.45
C THR A 188 9.11 19.97 0.33
N GLY A 189 10.06 20.90 0.20
CA GLY A 189 10.07 21.89 -0.87
C GLY A 189 10.07 21.31 -2.28
N GLY A 190 10.49 20.04 -2.46
CA GLY A 190 10.44 19.34 -3.74
C GLY A 190 9.09 18.68 -4.06
N ASN A 191 8.17 18.63 -3.09
CA ASN A 191 6.82 18.10 -3.26
C ASN A 191 5.76 19.15 -2.90
N PRO A 192 5.35 20.00 -3.85
CA PRO A 192 4.35 21.03 -3.60
C PRO A 192 2.95 20.48 -3.30
N ALA A 193 2.68 19.21 -3.64
CA ALA A 193 1.45 18.51 -3.27
C ALA A 193 1.45 18.08 -1.78
N GLY A 194 2.60 18.07 -1.14
CA GLY A 194 2.68 17.86 0.30
C GLY A 194 2.21 19.06 1.09
N ASN A 195 1.85 18.86 2.35
CA ASN A 195 1.34 19.91 3.22
C ASN A 195 2.41 20.85 3.80
N ALA A 196 3.66 20.75 3.39
CA ALA A 196 4.74 21.59 3.90
C ALA A 196 4.97 22.81 3.02
N SER A 197 3.97 23.63 2.89
CA SER A 197 4.07 24.87 2.13
C SER A 197 5.19 25.81 2.62
N PHE A 198 5.63 25.69 3.87
CA PHE A 198 6.77 26.44 4.40
C PHE A 198 8.13 26.00 3.85
N THR A 199 8.24 24.80 3.31
CA THR A 199 9.45 24.30 2.65
C THR A 199 9.42 24.52 1.13
N ASN A 200 8.27 24.90 0.60
CA ASN A 200 8.08 25.30 -0.78
C ASN A 200 7.69 26.79 -0.81
N PRO A 201 8.64 27.70 -0.99
CA PRO A 201 8.42 29.13 -0.85
C PRO A 201 7.68 29.78 -2.04
N ASN A 202 7.29 29.01 -3.06
CA ASN A 202 6.57 29.52 -4.22
C ASN A 202 5.13 29.08 -4.23
#